data_47c6f8bc4c460c4c9bb5c17b745b7c79
#
_entry.id   47c6f8bc4c460c4c9bb5c17b745b7c79
#
_cell.length_a   1.000
_cell.length_b   1.000
_cell.length_c   1.000
_cell.angle_alpha   90.00
_cell.angle_beta   90.00
_cell.angle_gamma   90.00
#
_symmetry.space_group_name_H-M   'P 1'
#
loop_
_entity.id
_entity.type
_entity.pdbx_description
1 polymer ?
#
loop_
_entity_poly.entity_id
_entity_poly.type
_entity_poly.pdbx_seq_one_letter_code
_entity_poly.pdbx_strand_id
1 'polypeptide(L)'
;GRQMACFPFYNPYTISRCKDCPDRPGTMGLVKVPDNELCAACKMIREMTRRKETLKIRRKEIQKEASGLKKEVFRNPGFGKEIHVTGKSIKEWLNQPHRRYAEKNELLLQIREVLQKAGYLGYGIDKHDAGTVAHLFETVVGKEKSWIIVREYANGEVNLHSISDSDNILK
;
A
#
# COMPACT_ATOMS: atom_id res chain seq x y z
N GLY A 1 -5.60 8.80 -20.31
CA GLY A 1 -6.83 8.36 -20.88
C GLY A 1 -6.70 7.08 -21.65
N ARG A 2 -7.77 6.69 -22.27
CA ARG A 2 -7.82 5.47 -23.09
C ARG A 2 -6.85 5.49 -24.26
N GLN A 3 -6.56 6.67 -24.80
CA GLN A 3 -5.61 6.82 -25.89
C GLN A 3 -4.22 6.32 -25.53
N MET A 4 -3.88 6.30 -24.25
CA MET A 4 -2.60 5.79 -23.77
C MET A 4 -2.58 4.27 -23.65
N ALA A 5 -3.74 3.60 -23.68
CA ALA A 5 -3.85 2.17 -23.38
C ALA A 5 -2.97 1.29 -24.28
N CYS A 6 -2.97 1.55 -25.59
CA CYS A 6 -2.18 0.75 -26.53
C CYS A 6 -0.84 1.39 -26.90
N PHE A 7 -0.65 2.67 -26.61
CA PHE A 7 0.51 3.42 -27.08
C PHE A 7 1.86 2.88 -26.58
N PRO A 8 2.04 2.61 -25.27
CA PRO A 8 3.34 2.12 -24.78
C PRO A 8 3.75 0.78 -25.35
N PHE A 9 2.80 0.03 -25.89
CA PHE A 9 3.01 -1.32 -26.40
C PHE A 9 2.94 -1.38 -27.92
N TYR A 10 2.92 -0.20 -28.56
CA TYR A 10 2.81 -0.13 -30.01
C TYR A 10 4.03 -0.75 -30.70
N ASN A 11 3.77 -1.75 -31.51
CA ASN A 11 4.76 -2.38 -32.37
C ASN A 11 4.18 -2.50 -33.79
N PRO A 12 4.71 -1.73 -34.75
CA PRO A 12 4.14 -1.70 -36.09
C PRO A 12 4.16 -3.03 -36.84
N TYR A 13 4.95 -4.00 -36.36
CA TYR A 13 5.08 -5.29 -37.04
C TYR A 13 4.17 -6.37 -36.45
N THR A 14 3.76 -6.25 -35.22
CA THR A 14 3.06 -7.32 -34.50
C THR A 14 1.76 -6.88 -33.84
N ILE A 15 1.48 -5.60 -33.80
CA ILE A 15 0.32 -5.12 -33.07
C ILE A 15 -0.96 -5.38 -33.82
N SER A 16 -1.96 -5.85 -33.09
CA SER A 16 -3.33 -5.92 -33.56
C SER A 16 -4.14 -4.80 -32.93
N ARG A 17 -5.18 -4.39 -33.62
CA ARG A 17 -6.07 -3.34 -33.17
C ARG A 17 -7.40 -3.95 -32.77
N CYS A 18 -7.86 -3.68 -31.55
CA CYS A 18 -9.18 -4.09 -31.08
C CYS A 18 -10.16 -2.90 -31.11
N LYS A 19 -11.43 -3.19 -30.82
CA LYS A 19 -12.48 -2.17 -30.79
C LYS A 19 -12.23 -1.03 -29.81
N ASP A 20 -11.49 -1.29 -28.74
CA ASP A 20 -11.22 -0.31 -27.68
C ASP A 20 -9.97 0.53 -27.96
N CYS A 21 -9.20 0.18 -28.99
CA CYS A 21 -8.08 1.02 -29.39
C CYS A 21 -8.59 2.31 -30.04
N PRO A 22 -8.02 3.46 -29.66
CA PRO A 22 -8.40 4.72 -30.30
C PRO A 22 -7.94 4.77 -31.76
N ASP A 23 -8.70 5.44 -32.60
CA ASP A 23 -8.28 5.75 -33.98
C ASP A 23 -7.11 6.72 -33.94
N ARG A 24 -6.05 6.38 -34.66
CA ARG A 24 -4.84 7.20 -34.75
C ARG A 24 -4.27 7.15 -36.15
N PRO A 25 -3.62 8.23 -36.61
CA PRO A 25 -2.87 8.20 -37.87
C PRO A 25 -1.84 7.07 -37.81
N GLY A 26 -1.70 6.34 -38.91
CA GLY A 26 -0.74 5.23 -39.01
C GLY A 26 -1.22 3.89 -38.51
N THR A 27 -2.43 3.80 -37.97
CA THR A 27 -3.00 2.52 -37.53
C THR A 27 -3.78 1.78 -38.61
N MET A 28 -3.96 2.43 -39.77
CA MET A 28 -4.60 1.78 -40.91
C MET A 28 -3.77 0.60 -41.42
N GLY A 29 -4.45 -0.51 -41.65
CA GLY A 29 -3.80 -1.72 -42.16
C GLY A 29 -3.29 -2.67 -41.07
N LEU A 30 -3.41 -2.31 -39.79
CA LEU A 30 -3.12 -3.23 -38.72
C LEU A 30 -4.17 -4.35 -38.68
N VAL A 31 -3.73 -5.55 -38.32
CA VAL A 31 -4.64 -6.69 -38.17
C VAL A 31 -5.62 -6.41 -37.04
N LYS A 32 -6.90 -6.51 -37.34
CA LYS A 32 -7.95 -6.37 -36.32
C LYS A 32 -8.20 -7.70 -35.66
N VAL A 33 -8.27 -7.69 -34.32
CA VAL A 33 -8.76 -8.87 -33.60
C VAL A 33 -10.29 -8.95 -33.74
N PRO A 34 -10.88 -10.16 -33.57
CA PRO A 34 -12.32 -10.28 -33.59
C PRO A 34 -13.02 -9.31 -32.62
N ASP A 35 -14.25 -8.92 -32.91
CA ASP A 35 -15.01 -7.93 -32.13
C ASP A 35 -15.21 -8.33 -30.68
N ASN A 36 -15.22 -9.63 -30.36
CA ASN A 36 -15.34 -10.15 -29.01
C ASN A 36 -14.00 -10.25 -28.27
N GLU A 37 -12.90 -9.83 -28.89
CA GLU A 37 -11.57 -9.91 -28.30
C GLU A 37 -10.93 -8.52 -28.17
N LEU A 38 -9.96 -8.43 -27.27
CA LEU A 38 -9.14 -7.24 -27.09
C LEU A 38 -7.70 -7.55 -27.50
N CYS A 39 -6.99 -6.56 -27.99
CA CYS A 39 -5.56 -6.70 -28.21
C CYS A 39 -4.84 -6.88 -26.86
N ALA A 40 -3.60 -7.41 -26.90
CA ALA A 40 -2.83 -7.70 -25.69
C ALA A 40 -2.65 -6.47 -24.79
N ALA A 41 -2.41 -5.29 -25.39
CA ALA A 41 -2.26 -4.06 -24.63
C ALA A 41 -3.54 -3.66 -23.90
N CYS A 42 -4.71 -3.73 -24.57
CA CYS A 42 -5.99 -3.43 -23.94
C CYS A 42 -6.38 -4.43 -22.87
N LYS A 43 -6.08 -5.72 -23.07
CA LYS A 43 -6.25 -6.76 -22.04
C LYS A 43 -5.43 -6.43 -20.79
N MET A 44 -4.17 -6.07 -20.98
CA MET A 44 -3.28 -5.70 -19.87
C MET A 44 -3.78 -4.48 -19.12
N ILE A 45 -4.19 -3.43 -19.83
CA ILE A 45 -4.71 -2.21 -19.20
C ILE A 45 -5.99 -2.48 -18.42
N ARG A 46 -6.90 -3.28 -18.97
CA ARG A 46 -8.12 -3.67 -18.24
C ARG A 46 -7.82 -4.45 -16.99
N GLU A 47 -6.87 -5.38 -17.05
CA GLU A 47 -6.46 -6.17 -15.89
C GLU A 47 -5.83 -5.29 -14.82
N MET A 48 -4.95 -4.36 -15.20
CA MET A 48 -4.35 -3.41 -14.27
C MET A 48 -5.39 -2.51 -13.61
N THR A 49 -6.36 -2.01 -14.37
CA THR A 49 -7.45 -1.20 -13.84
C THR A 49 -8.30 -1.98 -12.85
N ARG A 50 -8.63 -3.23 -13.19
CA ARG A 50 -9.40 -4.11 -12.31
C ARG A 50 -8.66 -4.36 -11.00
N ARG A 51 -7.35 -4.60 -11.06
CA ARG A 51 -6.53 -4.81 -9.86
C ARG A 51 -6.51 -3.56 -8.96
N LYS A 52 -6.37 -2.39 -9.55
CA LYS A 52 -6.41 -1.13 -8.81
C LYS A 52 -7.76 -0.93 -8.12
N GLU A 53 -8.84 -1.20 -8.81
CA GLU A 53 -10.19 -1.09 -8.25
C GLU A 53 -10.41 -2.08 -7.11
N THR A 54 -9.96 -3.32 -7.27
CA THR A 54 -10.03 -4.34 -6.23
C THR A 54 -9.27 -3.92 -4.98
N LEU A 55 -8.05 -3.40 -5.13
CA LEU A 55 -7.26 -2.88 -4.01
C LEU A 55 -7.94 -1.71 -3.33
N LYS A 56 -8.54 -0.82 -4.08
CA LYS A 56 -9.26 0.34 -3.56
C LYS A 56 -10.48 -0.07 -2.74
N ILE A 57 -11.25 -1.04 -3.23
CA ILE A 57 -12.41 -1.59 -2.52
C ILE A 57 -11.97 -2.26 -1.24
N ARG A 58 -10.95 -3.13 -1.31
CA ARG A 58 -10.43 -3.84 -0.14
C ARG A 58 -9.89 -2.87 0.91
N ARG A 59 -9.21 -1.82 0.48
CA ARG A 59 -8.71 -0.78 1.38
C ARG A 59 -9.84 -0.14 2.19
N LYS A 60 -10.96 0.17 1.55
CA LYS A 60 -12.13 0.73 2.23
C LYS A 60 -12.71 -0.25 3.26
N GLU A 61 -12.77 -1.52 2.90
CA GLU A 61 -13.22 -2.59 3.81
C GLU A 61 -12.31 -2.68 5.03
N ILE A 62 -11.00 -2.69 4.81
CA ILE A 62 -10.00 -2.74 5.89
C ILE A 62 -10.14 -1.51 6.78
N GLN A 63 -10.29 -0.33 6.21
CA GLN A 63 -10.46 0.91 6.97
C GLN A 63 -11.68 0.83 7.89
N LYS A 64 -12.77 0.29 7.39
CA LYS A 64 -14.01 0.12 8.16
C LYS A 64 -13.82 -0.89 9.30
N GLU A 65 -13.26 -2.06 9.00
CA GLU A 65 -12.99 -3.10 9.99
C GLU A 65 -12.00 -2.61 11.05
N ALA A 66 -10.94 -1.92 10.64
CA ALA A 66 -9.91 -1.43 11.52
C ALA A 66 -10.41 -0.36 12.50
N SER A 67 -11.55 0.28 12.23
CA SER A 67 -12.11 1.27 13.14
C SER A 67 -12.42 0.70 14.54
N GLY A 68 -12.66 -0.61 14.63
CA GLY A 68 -12.82 -1.30 15.90
C GLY A 68 -11.55 -1.34 16.75
N LEU A 69 -10.37 -1.24 16.13
CA LEU A 69 -9.09 -1.27 16.83
C LEU A 69 -8.86 -0.03 17.71
N LYS A 70 -9.59 1.05 17.48
CA LYS A 70 -9.48 2.29 18.27
C LYS A 70 -9.86 2.10 19.74
N LYS A 71 -10.60 1.05 20.04
CA LYS A 71 -11.06 0.72 21.40
C LYS A 71 -10.12 -0.25 22.11
N GLU A 72 -9.09 -0.72 21.44
CA GLU A 72 -8.17 -1.73 21.97
C GLU A 72 -6.81 -1.13 22.27
N VAL A 73 -6.08 -1.80 23.14
CA VAL A 73 -4.70 -1.47 23.51
C VAL A 73 -3.78 -2.58 23.06
N PHE A 74 -2.65 -2.21 22.51
CA PHE A 74 -1.68 -3.16 21.98
C PHE A 74 -0.34 -3.05 22.72
N ARG A 75 0.38 -4.16 22.82
CA ARG A 75 1.65 -4.22 23.54
C ARG A 75 2.69 -4.99 22.73
N ASN A 76 3.94 -4.62 22.96
CA ASN A 76 5.11 -5.35 22.45
C ASN A 76 5.97 -5.77 23.65
N PRO A 77 6.49 -7.02 23.68
CA PRO A 77 7.29 -7.49 24.82
C PRO A 77 8.55 -6.68 25.10
N GLY A 78 9.17 -6.11 24.05
CA GLY A 78 10.37 -5.28 24.19
C GLY A 78 10.09 -3.80 24.42
N PHE A 79 8.83 -3.39 24.43
CA PHE A 79 8.41 -2.02 24.59
C PHE A 79 7.38 -1.92 25.72
N GLY A 80 7.72 -1.22 26.79
CA GLY A 80 6.96 -1.26 28.04
C GLY A 80 5.71 -0.40 28.08
N LYS A 81 5.32 0.25 26.98
CA LYS A 81 4.17 1.16 26.95
C LYS A 81 3.04 0.60 26.13
N GLU A 82 1.83 1.02 26.45
CA GLU A 82 0.63 0.67 25.68
C GLU A 82 0.60 1.46 24.37
N ILE A 83 0.25 0.78 23.30
CA ILE A 83 0.17 1.37 21.96
C ILE A 83 -1.29 1.45 21.56
N HIS A 84 -1.73 2.62 21.10
CA HIS A 84 -3.09 2.87 20.67
C HIS A 84 -3.17 3.03 19.16
N VAL A 85 -4.31 2.66 18.59
CA VAL A 85 -4.62 2.87 17.17
C VAL A 85 -5.65 3.97 17.08
N THR A 86 -5.35 5.01 16.32
CA THR A 86 -6.25 6.15 16.07
C THR A 86 -6.74 6.15 14.63
N GLY A 87 -7.70 7.00 14.31
CA GLY A 87 -8.14 7.20 12.93
C GLY A 87 -6.99 7.63 12.02
N LYS A 88 -6.09 8.45 12.54
CA LYS A 88 -4.88 8.86 11.83
C LYS A 88 -3.93 7.69 11.60
N SER A 89 -3.78 6.81 12.59
CA SER A 89 -2.98 5.57 12.46
C SER A 89 -3.46 4.72 11.29
N ILE A 90 -4.75 4.49 11.21
CA ILE A 90 -5.38 3.68 10.16
C ILE A 90 -5.12 4.32 8.80
N LYS A 91 -5.36 5.61 8.68
CA LYS A 91 -5.19 6.35 7.45
C LYS A 91 -3.73 6.35 6.98
N GLU A 92 -2.79 6.63 7.88
CA GLU A 92 -1.36 6.63 7.55
C GLU A 92 -0.86 5.25 7.16
N TRP A 93 -1.28 4.20 7.87
CA TRP A 93 -0.91 2.82 7.52
C TRP A 93 -1.34 2.50 6.10
N LEU A 94 -2.58 2.77 5.75
CA LEU A 94 -3.15 2.45 4.45
C LEU A 94 -2.57 3.32 3.32
N ASN A 95 -2.15 4.55 3.64
CA ASN A 95 -1.57 5.47 2.67
C ASN A 95 -0.11 5.17 2.33
N GLN A 96 0.62 4.51 3.22
CA GLN A 96 2.05 4.27 3.01
C GLN A 96 2.29 3.33 1.82
N PRO A 97 3.19 3.69 0.91
CA PRO A 97 3.60 2.78 -0.14
C PRO A 97 4.37 1.60 0.43
N HIS A 98 4.25 0.46 -0.22
CA HIS A 98 4.95 -0.76 0.16
C HIS A 98 5.04 -1.68 -1.03
N ARG A 99 6.15 -2.42 -1.15
CA ARG A 99 6.32 -3.42 -2.22
C ARG A 99 5.26 -4.51 -2.15
N ARG A 100 4.78 -4.81 -0.93
CA ARG A 100 3.68 -5.74 -0.65
C ARG A 100 2.47 -4.97 -0.14
N TYR A 101 1.96 -4.05 -0.95
CA TYR A 101 0.92 -3.11 -0.54
C TYR A 101 -0.34 -3.79 -0.01
N ALA A 102 -0.86 -4.79 -0.74
CA ALA A 102 -2.06 -5.52 -0.32
C ALA A 102 -1.85 -6.27 0.99
N GLU A 103 -0.73 -6.98 1.12
CA GLU A 103 -0.39 -7.73 2.33
C GLU A 103 -0.17 -6.79 3.53
N LYS A 104 0.51 -5.66 3.29
CA LYS A 104 0.73 -4.62 4.30
C LYS A 104 -0.59 -4.10 4.84
N ASN A 105 -1.56 -3.84 3.95
CA ASN A 105 -2.88 -3.37 4.37
C ASN A 105 -3.62 -4.41 5.22
N GLU A 106 -3.59 -5.68 4.82
CA GLU A 106 -4.22 -6.76 5.57
C GLU A 106 -3.63 -6.93 6.98
N LEU A 107 -2.33 -6.69 7.15
CA LEU A 107 -1.69 -6.81 8.45
C LEU A 107 -2.23 -5.84 9.49
N LEU A 108 -2.84 -4.73 9.08
CA LEU A 108 -3.46 -3.80 10.01
C LEU A 108 -4.57 -4.49 10.85
N LEU A 109 -5.30 -5.40 10.24
CA LEU A 109 -6.34 -6.16 10.93
C LEU A 109 -5.76 -7.19 11.92
N GLN A 110 -4.49 -7.50 11.79
CA GLN A 110 -3.75 -8.42 12.65
C GLN A 110 -2.72 -7.69 13.50
N ILE A 111 -2.92 -6.41 13.75
CA ILE A 111 -1.91 -5.55 14.38
C ILE A 111 -1.50 -6.06 15.78
N ARG A 112 -2.39 -6.73 16.48
CA ARG A 112 -2.06 -7.33 17.79
C ARG A 112 -0.92 -8.32 17.69
N GLU A 113 -1.05 -9.29 16.80
CA GLU A 113 -0.02 -10.33 16.58
C GLU A 113 1.23 -9.72 15.96
N VAL A 114 1.07 -8.79 15.03
CA VAL A 114 2.17 -8.12 14.37
C VAL A 114 3.04 -7.37 15.39
N LEU A 115 2.43 -6.59 16.26
CA LEU A 115 3.16 -5.87 17.33
C LEU A 115 3.77 -6.80 18.36
N GLN A 116 3.08 -7.88 18.71
CA GLN A 116 3.62 -8.84 19.67
C GLN A 116 4.88 -9.55 19.17
N LYS A 117 4.95 -9.81 17.86
CA LYS A 117 6.08 -10.50 17.23
C LYS A 117 7.18 -9.58 16.74
N ALA A 118 6.89 -8.29 16.57
CA ALA A 118 7.86 -7.33 16.05
C ALA A 118 9.01 -7.13 17.04
N GLY A 119 10.21 -6.94 16.50
CA GLY A 119 11.40 -6.64 17.31
C GLY A 119 11.54 -5.15 17.54
N TYR A 120 11.55 -4.73 18.80
CA TYR A 120 11.76 -3.33 19.14
C TYR A 120 13.23 -2.93 18.91
N LEU A 121 13.45 -1.93 18.06
CA LEU A 121 14.80 -1.48 17.70
C LEU A 121 15.28 -0.27 18.50
N GLY A 122 14.38 0.45 19.17
CA GLY A 122 14.73 1.65 19.91
C GLY A 122 13.95 2.86 19.41
N TYR A 123 14.41 4.04 19.79
CA TYR A 123 13.68 5.28 19.52
C TYR A 123 14.63 6.41 19.09
N GLY A 124 14.03 7.44 18.52
CA GLY A 124 14.71 8.67 18.14
C GLY A 124 13.73 9.82 18.05
N ILE A 125 14.25 11.03 17.86
CA ILE A 125 13.39 12.19 17.64
C ILE A 125 12.79 12.08 16.24
N ASP A 126 11.47 12.30 16.12
CA ASP A 126 10.79 12.26 14.82
C ASP A 126 11.34 13.38 13.92
N LYS A 127 11.68 13.03 12.68
CA LYS A 127 12.27 13.97 11.72
C LYS A 127 11.28 15.06 11.28
N HIS A 128 10.00 14.78 11.38
CA HIS A 128 8.93 15.68 10.92
C HIS A 128 8.24 16.42 12.06
N ASP A 129 8.49 16.01 13.31
CA ASP A 129 7.88 16.63 14.49
C ASP A 129 8.87 16.54 15.66
N ALA A 130 9.60 17.62 15.90
CA ALA A 130 10.66 17.68 16.90
C ALA A 130 10.21 17.44 18.34
N GLY A 131 8.92 17.58 18.63
CA GLY A 131 8.36 17.31 19.96
C GLY A 131 7.93 15.85 20.16
N THR A 132 8.11 15.01 19.16
CA THR A 132 7.62 13.65 19.15
C THR A 132 8.77 12.65 19.08
N VAL A 133 8.65 11.56 19.83
CA VAL A 133 9.59 10.43 19.78
C VAL A 133 9.04 9.35 18.88
N ALA A 134 9.87 8.89 17.94
CA ALA A 134 9.52 7.77 17.07
C ALA A 134 10.16 6.50 17.61
N HIS A 135 9.34 5.47 17.82
CA HIS A 135 9.79 4.14 18.19
C HIS A 135 9.70 3.23 16.98
N LEU A 136 10.74 2.42 16.75
CA LEU A 136 10.84 1.56 15.58
C LEU A 136 10.77 0.09 15.98
N PHE A 137 9.99 -0.66 15.23
CA PHE A 137 9.82 -2.11 15.38
C PHE A 137 10.09 -2.78 14.05
N GLU A 138 10.92 -3.81 14.05
CA GLU A 138 11.21 -4.59 12.86
C GLU A 138 10.20 -5.71 12.69
N THR A 139 9.67 -5.87 11.49
CA THR A 139 8.75 -6.93 11.13
C THR A 139 8.98 -7.37 9.69
N VAL A 140 8.21 -8.34 9.24
CA VAL A 140 8.26 -8.84 7.86
C VAL A 140 6.86 -8.83 7.28
N VAL A 141 6.72 -8.27 6.09
CA VAL A 141 5.48 -8.30 5.32
C VAL A 141 5.72 -9.21 4.11
N GLY A 142 5.10 -10.40 4.10
CA GLY A 142 5.47 -11.42 3.13
C GLY A 142 6.92 -11.81 3.35
N LYS A 143 7.80 -11.48 2.40
CA LYS A 143 9.26 -11.69 2.51
C LYS A 143 10.02 -10.36 2.64
N GLU A 144 9.32 -9.24 2.69
CA GLU A 144 9.93 -7.91 2.73
C GLU A 144 10.13 -7.44 4.16
N LYS A 145 11.37 -7.14 4.51
CA LYS A 145 11.71 -6.53 5.79
C LYS A 145 11.05 -5.16 5.87
N SER A 146 10.39 -4.88 6.98
CA SER A 146 9.63 -3.67 7.17
C SER A 146 9.77 -3.15 8.59
N TRP A 147 9.45 -1.88 8.80
CA TRP A 147 9.57 -1.22 10.09
C TRP A 147 8.26 -0.52 10.43
N ILE A 148 7.76 -0.82 11.61
CA ILE A 148 6.57 -0.18 12.16
C ILE A 148 7.03 1.02 12.98
N ILE A 149 6.37 2.15 12.77
CA ILE A 149 6.63 3.39 13.49
C ILE A 149 5.51 3.64 14.47
N VAL A 150 5.87 3.81 15.73
CA VAL A 150 4.97 4.22 16.80
C VAL A 150 5.44 5.59 17.30
N ARG A 151 4.55 6.54 17.42
CA ARG A 151 4.87 7.88 17.91
C ARG A 151 4.45 8.05 19.35
N GLU A 152 5.36 8.59 20.14
CA GLU A 152 5.09 9.01 21.51
C GLU A 152 5.12 10.53 21.57
N TYR A 153 3.99 11.11 21.94
CA TYR A 153 3.79 12.56 21.98
C TYR A 153 4.11 13.13 23.36
N ALA A 154 4.36 14.44 23.41
CA ALA A 154 4.69 15.16 24.64
C ALA A 154 3.60 15.02 25.73
N ASN A 155 2.35 14.82 25.33
CA ASN A 155 1.23 14.62 26.27
C ASN A 155 1.16 13.20 26.85
N GLY A 156 2.09 12.32 26.47
CA GLY A 156 2.11 10.94 26.94
C GLY A 156 1.38 9.93 26.06
N GLU A 157 0.68 10.38 25.03
CA GLU A 157 0.02 9.48 24.09
C GLU A 157 1.05 8.70 23.29
N VAL A 158 0.81 7.39 23.12
CA VAL A 158 1.63 6.48 22.32
C VAL A 158 0.74 5.84 21.27
N ASN A 159 0.92 6.21 20.01
CA ASN A 159 0.03 5.81 18.93
C ASN A 159 0.80 5.14 17.79
N LEU A 160 0.18 4.12 17.22
CA LEU A 160 0.65 3.54 15.96
C LEU A 160 0.63 4.66 14.90
N HIS A 161 1.73 4.83 14.18
CA HIS A 161 1.81 5.84 13.13
C HIS A 161 1.72 5.23 11.74
N SER A 162 2.69 4.38 11.38
CA SER A 162 2.74 3.84 10.02
C SER A 162 3.69 2.64 9.95
N ILE A 163 3.86 2.13 8.74
CA ILE A 163 4.81 1.08 8.40
C ILE A 163 5.55 1.48 7.13
N SER A 164 6.81 1.10 7.02
CA SER A 164 7.63 1.39 5.85
C SER A 164 8.50 0.19 5.49
N ASP A 165 8.79 -0.01 4.22
CA ASP A 165 9.77 -0.96 3.74
C ASP A 165 11.10 -0.31 3.36
N SER A 166 11.23 0.99 3.60
CA SER A 166 12.44 1.75 3.33
C SER A 166 13.36 1.76 4.53
N ASP A 167 14.62 1.39 4.35
CA ASP A 167 15.65 1.44 5.39
C ASP A 167 16.10 2.87 5.73
N ASN A 168 15.70 3.85 4.95
CA ASN A 168 15.96 5.27 5.24
C ASN A 168 15.43 5.69 6.60
N ILE A 169 14.42 4.99 7.11
CA ILE A 169 13.84 5.26 8.41
C ILE A 169 14.83 4.98 9.56
N LEU A 170 15.86 4.16 9.30
CA LEU A 170 16.87 3.79 10.29
C LEU A 170 18.01 4.83 10.39
N LYS A 171 18.04 5.82 9.50
CA LYS A 171 19.10 6.81 9.40
C LYS A 171 18.79 8.12 10.14
#